data_e13b9080d46109fd52ed18e1693c9fe9
#
_entry.id   e13b9080d46109fd52ed18e1693c9fe9
#
_cell.length_a   1.000
_cell.length_b   1.000
_cell.length_c   1.000
_cell.angle_alpha   90.00
_cell.angle_beta   90.00
_cell.angle_gamma   90.00
#
_symmetry.space_group_name_H-M   'P 1'
#
loop_
_entity.id
_entity.type
_entity.pdbx_description
1 polymer ?
#
loop_
_entity_poly.entity_id
_entity_poly.type
_entity_poly.pdbx_seq_one_letter_code
_entity_poly.pdbx_strand_id
1 'polypeptide(L)'
;LSSTSRSGSTFGHGVAANTVGREWDAFKAADLRNATSESGRTGSTIVWLERIEKTLDNAGITAAMTKFFNAGQAIAADPTGSAPRAGFLDAAYGVAAAFQTTADQLASIDSDLRASAKLAVGQLNGLVDGLVEANKGLTKARDGSNEQAQLLDQRDRLLDQLSQLASISVTTDERGVATVKFNDANGPVLVNGLSSRPLDLAFNPSGAMALTLDPNGTPEAVVLKGGTIAGFGEAATRVVDMRTQITNLAGGFANAVNQFQAAGGEFYVPLDSLRK
;
A
#
# COMPACT_ATOMS: atom_id res chain seq x y z
N LEU A 1 63.31 57.46 20.39
CA LEU A 1 62.58 57.00 19.19
C LEU A 1 61.73 55.80 19.58
N SER A 2 60.47 56.07 19.95
CA SER A 2 59.47 55.09 20.34
C SER A 2 58.63 54.71 19.12
N SER A 3 58.66 53.50 18.69
CA SER A 3 57.74 52.94 17.72
C SER A 3 56.61 52.24 18.41
N THR A 4 55.43 52.84 18.36
CA THR A 4 54.18 52.19 18.78
C THR A 4 53.65 51.36 17.62
N SER A 5 53.73 50.02 17.74
CA SER A 5 53.01 49.12 16.82
C SER A 5 51.57 49.00 17.31
N ARG A 6 50.61 49.49 16.53
CA ARG A 6 49.20 49.17 16.63
C ARG A 6 48.95 47.81 15.99
N SER A 7 48.68 46.83 16.82
CA SER A 7 48.10 45.59 16.29
C SER A 7 46.61 45.81 15.99
N GLY A 8 46.30 46.03 14.74
CA GLY A 8 44.91 45.98 14.26
C GLY A 8 44.47 44.53 14.11
N SER A 9 43.67 44.02 15.04
CA SER A 9 42.93 42.76 14.79
C SER A 9 41.79 43.06 13.82
N THR A 10 42.01 42.73 12.54
CA THR A 10 40.92 42.64 11.58
C THR A 10 40.10 41.42 11.93
N PHE A 11 38.95 41.64 12.60
CA PHE A 11 37.90 40.64 12.68
C PHE A 11 37.33 40.51 11.26
N GLY A 12 37.72 39.46 10.59
CA GLY A 12 37.08 39.07 9.33
C GLY A 12 35.61 38.79 9.67
N HIS A 13 34.70 39.55 9.11
CA HIS A 13 33.30 39.18 9.03
C HIS A 13 33.25 37.91 8.14
N GLY A 14 33.24 36.75 8.77
CA GLY A 14 33.00 35.53 8.09
C GLY A 14 31.67 35.62 7.37
N VAL A 15 31.70 35.53 6.08
CA VAL A 15 30.48 35.38 5.25
C VAL A 15 29.70 34.22 5.82
N ALA A 16 28.45 34.46 6.18
CA ALA A 16 27.56 33.44 6.70
C ALA A 16 27.26 32.40 5.60
N ALA A 17 28.11 31.40 5.48
CA ALA A 17 27.90 30.22 4.64
C ALA A 17 26.77 29.32 5.14
N ASN A 18 26.12 29.68 6.27
CA ASN A 18 25.09 28.87 6.93
C ASN A 18 23.77 28.77 6.15
N THR A 19 23.41 29.76 5.35
CA THR A 19 22.14 29.76 4.58
C THR A 19 22.21 28.84 3.38
N VAL A 20 23.29 28.89 2.62
CA VAL A 20 23.50 28.05 1.42
C VAL A 20 23.67 26.58 1.82
N GLY A 21 24.36 26.28 2.92
CA GLY A 21 24.51 24.92 3.45
C GLY A 21 23.17 24.30 3.87
N ARG A 22 22.29 25.06 4.54
CA ARG A 22 20.97 24.58 4.97
C ARG A 22 20.01 24.34 3.82
N GLU A 23 19.99 25.19 2.80
CA GLU A 23 19.16 24.97 1.60
C GLU A 23 19.58 23.73 0.83
N TRP A 24 20.88 23.51 0.69
CA TRP A 24 21.42 22.32 0.04
C TRP A 24 21.13 21.04 0.82
N ASP A 25 21.21 21.07 2.15
CA ASP A 25 20.89 19.94 3.00
C ASP A 25 19.38 19.64 3.01
N ALA A 26 18.53 20.67 2.96
CA ALA A 26 17.08 20.51 2.85
C ALA A 26 16.69 19.87 1.50
N PHE A 27 17.33 20.24 0.40
CA PHE A 27 17.09 19.65 -0.90
C PHE A 27 17.49 18.16 -0.92
N LYS A 28 18.68 17.83 -0.41
CA LYS A 28 19.12 16.42 -0.29
C LYS A 28 18.20 15.60 0.59
N ALA A 29 17.74 16.15 1.70
CA ALA A 29 16.79 15.49 2.58
C ALA A 29 15.46 15.24 1.89
N ALA A 30 14.97 16.19 1.07
CA ALA A 30 13.77 15.99 0.27
C ALA A 30 13.93 14.89 -0.77
N ASP A 31 15.07 14.88 -1.49
CA ASP A 31 15.38 13.83 -2.48
C ASP A 31 15.47 12.45 -1.81
N LEU A 32 16.13 12.36 -0.66
CA LEU A 32 16.20 11.10 0.10
C LEU A 32 14.81 10.61 0.53
N ARG A 33 13.95 11.50 1.03
CA ARG A 33 12.57 11.16 1.41
C ARG A 33 11.73 10.72 0.22
N ASN A 34 11.90 11.34 -0.93
CA ASN A 34 11.25 10.93 -2.17
C ASN A 34 11.70 9.54 -2.60
N ALA A 35 13.01 9.26 -2.58
CA ALA A 35 13.56 7.94 -2.91
C ALA A 35 13.10 6.88 -1.90
N THR A 36 13.06 7.20 -0.60
CA THR A 36 12.57 6.33 0.47
C THR A 36 11.09 6.01 0.28
N SER A 37 10.29 7.00 -0.05
CA SER A 37 8.87 6.85 -0.33
C SER A 37 8.61 5.94 -1.54
N GLU A 38 9.34 6.12 -2.63
CA GLU A 38 9.24 5.28 -3.82
C GLU A 38 9.68 3.85 -3.54
N SER A 39 10.76 3.66 -2.78
CA SER A 39 11.21 2.34 -2.32
C SER A 39 10.16 1.68 -1.44
N GLY A 40 9.53 2.41 -0.52
CA GLY A 40 8.45 1.92 0.33
C GLY A 40 7.24 1.45 -0.47
N ARG A 41 6.82 2.24 -1.46
CA ARG A 41 5.71 1.90 -2.37
C ARG A 41 6.02 0.61 -3.14
N THR A 42 7.14 0.61 -3.85
CA THR A 42 7.54 -0.52 -4.71
C THR A 42 7.75 -1.80 -3.90
N GLY A 43 8.48 -1.71 -2.78
CA GLY A 43 8.74 -2.85 -1.91
C GLY A 43 7.45 -3.46 -1.34
N SER A 44 6.52 -2.61 -0.87
CA SER A 44 5.22 -3.07 -0.40
C SER A 44 4.40 -3.72 -1.52
N THR A 45 4.33 -3.10 -2.69
CA THR A 45 3.60 -3.64 -3.85
C THR A 45 4.14 -5.01 -4.26
N ILE A 46 5.47 -5.16 -4.39
CA ILE A 46 6.11 -6.41 -4.82
C ILE A 46 5.76 -7.57 -3.88
N VAL A 47 5.88 -7.37 -2.56
CA VAL A 47 5.59 -8.43 -1.56
C VAL A 47 4.17 -8.99 -1.72
N TRP A 48 3.19 -8.13 -1.97
CA TRP A 48 1.81 -8.58 -2.16
C TRP A 48 1.56 -9.21 -3.52
N LEU A 49 2.18 -8.68 -4.58
CA LEU A 49 2.09 -9.27 -5.93
C LEU A 49 2.70 -10.66 -5.97
N GLU A 50 3.84 -10.90 -5.34
CA GLU A 50 4.45 -12.23 -5.22
C GLU A 50 3.55 -13.22 -4.48
N ARG A 51 2.85 -12.79 -3.43
CA ARG A 51 1.86 -13.64 -2.73
C ARG A 51 0.69 -14.02 -3.63
N ILE A 52 0.16 -13.06 -4.40
CA ILE A 52 -0.92 -13.29 -5.37
C ILE A 52 -0.44 -14.26 -6.46
N GLU A 53 0.71 -14.02 -7.07
CA GLU A 53 1.29 -14.87 -8.11
C GLU A 53 1.47 -16.30 -7.62
N LYS A 54 2.09 -16.50 -6.47
CA LYS A 54 2.27 -17.81 -5.86
C LYS A 54 0.95 -18.53 -5.60
N THR A 55 -0.10 -17.81 -5.22
CA THR A 55 -1.44 -18.37 -5.04
C THR A 55 -2.02 -18.85 -6.37
N LEU A 56 -1.87 -18.07 -7.42
CA LEU A 56 -2.36 -18.42 -8.76
C LEU A 56 -1.59 -19.60 -9.36
N ASP A 57 -0.27 -19.65 -9.21
CA ASP A 57 0.58 -20.76 -9.68
C ASP A 57 0.20 -22.08 -8.99
N ASN A 58 -0.12 -22.03 -7.71
CA ASN A 58 -0.51 -23.21 -6.93
C ASN A 58 -2.01 -23.54 -6.99
N ALA A 59 -2.80 -22.75 -7.71
CA ALA A 59 -4.26 -22.90 -7.77
C ALA A 59 -4.73 -24.26 -8.33
N GLY A 60 -3.90 -24.91 -9.16
CA GLY A 60 -4.22 -26.20 -9.77
C GLY A 60 -5.42 -26.17 -10.74
N ILE A 61 -5.98 -25.00 -11.05
CA ILE A 61 -7.16 -24.83 -11.93
C ILE A 61 -6.92 -25.47 -13.30
N THR A 62 -5.76 -25.18 -13.93
CA THR A 62 -5.40 -25.75 -15.23
C THR A 62 -5.35 -27.27 -15.21
N ALA A 63 -4.76 -27.84 -14.16
CA ALA A 63 -4.70 -29.32 -14.01
C ALA A 63 -6.09 -29.92 -13.79
N ALA A 64 -6.94 -29.26 -12.98
CA ALA A 64 -8.31 -29.70 -12.75
C ALA A 64 -9.15 -29.63 -14.05
N MET A 65 -9.05 -28.55 -14.82
CA MET A 65 -9.71 -28.41 -16.11
C MET A 65 -9.24 -29.46 -17.11
N THR A 66 -7.94 -29.76 -17.18
CA THR A 66 -7.40 -30.82 -18.02
C THR A 66 -7.98 -32.19 -17.65
N LYS A 67 -8.07 -32.51 -16.37
CA LYS A 67 -8.72 -33.76 -15.88
C LYS A 67 -10.19 -33.80 -16.29
N PHE A 68 -10.90 -32.68 -16.18
CA PHE A 68 -12.30 -32.58 -16.59
C PHE A 68 -12.50 -32.89 -18.10
N PHE A 69 -11.70 -32.27 -18.97
CA PHE A 69 -11.80 -32.56 -20.42
C PHE A 69 -11.41 -33.98 -20.78
N ASN A 70 -10.39 -34.56 -20.13
CA ASN A 70 -10.00 -35.95 -20.31
C ASN A 70 -11.13 -36.90 -19.86
N ALA A 71 -11.80 -36.60 -18.75
CA ALA A 71 -12.94 -37.39 -18.29
C ALA A 71 -14.14 -37.28 -19.25
N GLY A 72 -14.34 -36.10 -19.87
CA GLY A 72 -15.33 -35.92 -20.95
C GLY A 72 -15.04 -36.81 -22.17
N GLN A 73 -13.78 -36.93 -22.57
CA GLN A 73 -13.36 -37.86 -23.66
C GLN A 73 -13.63 -39.34 -23.28
N ALA A 74 -13.43 -39.72 -22.02
CA ALA A 74 -13.72 -41.07 -21.54
C ALA A 74 -15.22 -41.39 -21.62
N ILE A 75 -16.12 -40.44 -21.33
CA ILE A 75 -17.57 -40.63 -21.56
C ILE A 75 -17.90 -40.76 -23.03
N ALA A 76 -17.26 -39.97 -23.90
CA ALA A 76 -17.49 -40.07 -25.35
C ALA A 76 -17.08 -41.43 -25.92
N ALA A 77 -16.07 -42.10 -25.33
CA ALA A 77 -15.62 -43.42 -25.69
C ALA A 77 -16.53 -44.54 -25.16
N ASP A 78 -17.13 -44.38 -23.97
CA ASP A 78 -18.08 -45.32 -23.34
C ASP A 78 -19.25 -44.55 -22.70
N PRO A 79 -20.27 -44.16 -23.49
CA PRO A 79 -21.38 -43.34 -22.99
C PRO A 79 -22.30 -44.04 -21.98
N THR A 80 -22.30 -45.37 -21.96
CA THR A 80 -23.16 -46.18 -21.08
C THR A 80 -22.44 -46.64 -19.81
N GLY A 81 -21.14 -46.51 -19.74
CA GLY A 81 -20.30 -46.92 -18.63
C GLY A 81 -20.58 -46.08 -17.35
N SER A 82 -20.79 -46.76 -16.23
CA SER A 82 -20.96 -46.07 -14.93
C SER A 82 -19.65 -45.45 -14.42
N ALA A 83 -18.51 -46.09 -14.70
CA ALA A 83 -17.20 -45.61 -14.27
C ALA A 83 -16.77 -44.29 -14.95
N PRO A 84 -16.87 -44.13 -16.29
CA PRO A 84 -16.62 -42.86 -16.95
C PRO A 84 -17.52 -41.72 -16.45
N ARG A 85 -18.80 -42.01 -16.21
CA ARG A 85 -19.76 -41.03 -15.66
C ARG A 85 -19.37 -40.55 -14.26
N ALA A 86 -19.01 -41.47 -13.35
CA ALA A 86 -18.52 -41.14 -12.02
C ALA A 86 -17.23 -40.30 -12.08
N GLY A 87 -16.27 -40.72 -12.92
CA GLY A 87 -15.00 -39.98 -13.10
C GLY A 87 -15.20 -38.58 -13.66
N PHE A 88 -16.18 -38.34 -14.51
CA PHE A 88 -16.53 -37.01 -15.00
C PHE A 88 -17.11 -36.11 -13.91
N LEU A 89 -17.99 -36.64 -13.10
CA LEU A 89 -18.54 -35.90 -11.94
C LEU A 89 -17.44 -35.54 -10.94
N ASP A 90 -16.56 -36.50 -10.63
CA ASP A 90 -15.42 -36.22 -9.72
C ASP A 90 -14.48 -35.15 -10.30
N ALA A 91 -14.24 -35.17 -11.60
CA ALA A 91 -13.42 -34.17 -12.28
C ALA A 91 -14.11 -32.79 -12.28
N ALA A 92 -15.45 -32.71 -12.43
CA ALA A 92 -16.23 -31.48 -12.31
C ALA A 92 -16.16 -30.89 -10.88
N TYR A 93 -16.31 -31.74 -9.87
CA TYR A 93 -16.11 -31.32 -8.49
C TYR A 93 -14.67 -30.85 -8.22
N GLY A 94 -13.68 -31.50 -8.84
CA GLY A 94 -12.28 -31.09 -8.76
C GLY A 94 -12.03 -29.69 -9.31
N VAL A 95 -12.67 -29.32 -10.42
CA VAL A 95 -12.61 -27.95 -10.96
C VAL A 95 -13.26 -26.95 -10.00
N ALA A 96 -14.45 -27.27 -9.50
CA ALA A 96 -15.15 -26.43 -8.54
C ALA A 96 -14.31 -26.18 -7.27
N ALA A 97 -13.72 -27.25 -6.72
CA ALA A 97 -12.86 -27.17 -5.55
C ALA A 97 -11.59 -26.33 -5.80
N ALA A 98 -10.98 -26.42 -6.98
CA ALA A 98 -9.81 -25.61 -7.34
C ALA A 98 -10.16 -24.10 -7.38
N PHE A 99 -11.29 -23.74 -7.98
CA PHE A 99 -11.77 -22.35 -7.98
C PHE A 99 -12.06 -21.85 -6.57
N GLN A 100 -12.77 -22.64 -5.76
CA GLN A 100 -13.11 -22.29 -4.40
C GLN A 100 -11.86 -22.06 -3.54
N THR A 101 -10.92 -23.00 -3.59
CA THR A 101 -9.64 -22.88 -2.85
C THR A 101 -8.88 -21.62 -3.26
N THR A 102 -8.83 -21.30 -4.54
CA THR A 102 -8.17 -20.09 -5.04
C THR A 102 -8.88 -18.82 -4.54
N ALA A 103 -10.21 -18.80 -4.58
CA ALA A 103 -11.00 -17.67 -4.08
C ALA A 103 -10.79 -17.46 -2.58
N ASP A 104 -10.76 -18.53 -1.78
CA ASP A 104 -10.52 -18.46 -0.33
C ASP A 104 -9.10 -17.96 -0.02
N GLN A 105 -8.09 -18.41 -0.77
CA GLN A 105 -6.72 -17.92 -0.62
C GLN A 105 -6.59 -16.44 -0.97
N LEU A 106 -7.23 -15.98 -2.05
CA LEU A 106 -7.25 -14.55 -2.40
C LEU A 106 -8.02 -13.72 -1.36
N ALA A 107 -9.07 -14.27 -0.75
CA ALA A 107 -9.78 -13.61 0.35
C ALA A 107 -8.90 -13.49 1.60
N SER A 108 -8.08 -14.50 1.89
CA SER A 108 -7.10 -14.43 2.98
C SER A 108 -6.04 -13.34 2.73
N ILE A 109 -5.52 -13.26 1.50
CA ILE A 109 -4.57 -12.20 1.11
C ILE A 109 -5.21 -10.82 1.29
N ASP A 110 -6.47 -10.62 0.85
CA ASP A 110 -7.21 -9.37 1.03
C ASP A 110 -7.32 -8.99 2.52
N SER A 111 -7.67 -9.96 3.37
CA SER A 111 -7.78 -9.74 4.82
C SER A 111 -6.46 -9.33 5.45
N ASP A 112 -5.36 -10.03 5.13
CA ASP A 112 -4.02 -9.72 5.63
C ASP A 112 -3.53 -8.33 5.17
N LEU A 113 -3.81 -8.00 3.90
CA LEU A 113 -3.47 -6.71 3.31
C LEU A 113 -4.20 -5.56 4.01
N ARG A 114 -5.51 -5.73 4.26
CA ARG A 114 -6.33 -4.76 5.00
C ARG A 114 -5.80 -4.54 6.41
N ALA A 115 -5.44 -5.62 7.10
CA ALA A 115 -4.86 -5.53 8.44
C ALA A 115 -3.53 -4.77 8.42
N SER A 116 -2.65 -5.09 7.45
CA SER A 116 -1.35 -4.42 7.29
C SER A 116 -1.49 -2.94 6.95
N ALA A 117 -2.41 -2.59 6.04
CA ALA A 117 -2.70 -1.20 5.68
C ALA A 117 -3.23 -0.40 6.87
N LYS A 118 -4.11 -1.00 7.68
CA LYS A 118 -4.65 -0.36 8.90
C LYS A 118 -3.56 -0.10 9.93
N LEU A 119 -2.64 -1.04 10.11
CA LEU A 119 -1.49 -0.86 11.00
C LEU A 119 -0.57 0.26 10.51
N ALA A 120 -0.29 0.33 9.21
CA ALA A 120 0.55 1.38 8.63
C ALA A 120 -0.07 2.78 8.78
N VAL A 121 -1.40 2.91 8.59
CA VAL A 121 -2.10 4.18 8.84
C VAL A 121 -2.06 4.55 10.33
N GLY A 122 -2.23 3.58 11.23
CA GLY A 122 -2.06 3.81 12.67
C GLY A 122 -0.65 4.28 13.04
N GLN A 123 0.39 3.67 12.44
CA GLN A 123 1.78 4.09 12.62
C GLN A 123 2.01 5.51 12.08
N LEU A 124 1.46 5.85 10.91
CA LEU A 124 1.55 7.19 10.34
C LEU A 124 0.96 8.22 11.31
N ASN A 125 -0.24 7.99 11.83
CA ASN A 125 -0.88 8.90 12.78
C ASN A 125 -0.05 9.06 14.07
N GLY A 126 0.52 7.98 14.59
CA GLY A 126 1.41 8.05 15.78
C GLY A 126 2.68 8.87 15.52
N LEU A 127 3.29 8.75 14.32
CA LEU A 127 4.44 9.57 13.92
C LEU A 127 4.05 11.05 13.75
N VAL A 128 2.87 11.31 13.23
CA VAL A 128 2.30 12.65 13.09
C VAL A 128 2.11 13.31 14.45
N ASP A 129 1.56 12.59 15.43
CA ASP A 129 1.40 13.09 16.79
C ASP A 129 2.77 13.40 17.44
N GLY A 130 3.75 12.50 17.27
CA GLY A 130 5.12 12.72 17.71
C GLY A 130 5.76 13.96 17.06
N LEU A 131 5.49 14.20 15.77
CA LEU A 131 5.98 15.38 15.06
C LEU A 131 5.35 16.69 15.59
N VAL A 132 4.06 16.68 15.88
CA VAL A 132 3.37 17.82 16.51
C VAL A 132 3.97 18.14 17.88
N GLU A 133 4.29 17.12 18.69
CA GLU A 133 4.94 17.34 19.99
C GLU A 133 6.38 17.87 19.84
N ALA A 134 7.16 17.36 18.87
CA ALA A 134 8.48 17.93 18.58
C ALA A 134 8.38 19.39 18.11
N ASN A 135 7.41 19.73 17.26
CA ASN A 135 7.13 21.08 16.82
C ASN A 135 6.76 22.01 18.01
N LYS A 136 5.91 21.55 18.93
CA LYS A 136 5.58 22.28 20.16
C LYS A 136 6.80 22.52 21.05
N GLY A 137 7.69 21.54 21.13
CA GLY A 137 8.98 21.69 21.81
C GLY A 137 9.84 22.77 21.17
N LEU A 138 9.98 22.76 19.84
CA LEU A 138 10.77 23.73 19.07
C LEU A 138 10.28 25.16 19.26
N THR A 139 8.97 25.40 19.39
CA THR A 139 8.44 26.74 19.66
C THR A 139 8.85 27.28 21.03
N LYS A 140 9.17 26.43 22.00
CA LYS A 140 9.51 26.78 23.37
C LYS A 140 11.01 26.76 23.64
N ALA A 141 11.76 25.95 22.86
CA ALA A 141 13.19 25.82 23.02
C ALA A 141 13.92 27.13 22.76
N ARG A 142 14.99 27.38 23.55
CA ARG A 142 15.85 28.53 23.36
C ARG A 142 16.74 28.30 22.12
N ASP A 143 16.83 29.32 21.27
CA ASP A 143 17.66 29.28 20.06
C ASP A 143 19.13 28.95 20.40
N GLY A 144 19.69 28.01 19.64
CA GLY A 144 21.06 27.50 19.81
C GLY A 144 21.28 26.63 21.04
N SER A 145 20.23 26.24 21.75
CA SER A 145 20.34 25.32 22.89
C SER A 145 20.49 23.85 22.43
N ASN A 146 21.06 23.02 23.31
CA ASN A 146 21.12 21.58 23.11
C ASN A 146 19.73 20.94 22.99
N GLU A 147 18.73 21.50 23.69
CA GLU A 147 17.34 21.07 23.62
C GLU A 147 16.78 21.27 22.21
N GLN A 148 16.99 22.47 21.63
CA GLN A 148 16.59 22.74 20.23
C GLN A 148 17.26 21.75 19.26
N ALA A 149 18.56 21.49 19.41
CA ALA A 149 19.27 20.55 18.55
C ALA A 149 18.68 19.13 18.63
N GLN A 150 18.38 18.64 19.84
CA GLN A 150 17.74 17.33 20.04
C GLN A 150 16.34 17.24 19.42
N LEU A 151 15.56 18.31 19.53
CA LEU A 151 14.22 18.36 18.93
C LEU A 151 14.26 18.41 17.40
N LEU A 152 15.25 19.11 16.83
CA LEU A 152 15.49 19.10 15.38
C LEU A 152 15.86 17.69 14.89
N ASP A 153 16.73 17.00 15.60
CA ASP A 153 17.10 15.62 15.28
C ASP A 153 15.91 14.65 15.42
N GLN A 154 15.07 14.86 16.42
CA GLN A 154 13.84 14.08 16.60
C GLN A 154 12.85 14.33 15.47
N ARG A 155 12.62 15.59 15.11
CA ARG A 155 11.77 15.99 13.97
C ARG A 155 12.23 15.31 12.69
N ASP A 156 13.53 15.37 12.38
CA ASP A 156 14.08 14.82 11.14
C ASP A 156 13.91 13.30 11.08
N ARG A 157 14.16 12.59 12.18
CA ARG A 157 13.88 11.14 12.26
C ARG A 157 12.41 10.80 12.03
N LEU A 158 11.48 11.59 12.60
CA LEU A 158 10.04 11.39 12.40
C LEU A 158 9.63 11.64 10.95
N LEU A 159 10.19 12.67 10.32
CA LEU A 159 9.96 12.96 8.90
C LEU A 159 10.49 11.86 7.98
N ASP A 160 11.65 11.29 8.29
CA ASP A 160 12.22 10.17 7.53
C ASP A 160 11.36 8.90 7.67
N GLN A 161 10.86 8.61 8.87
CA GLN A 161 9.93 7.50 9.10
C GLN A 161 8.57 7.72 8.41
N LEU A 162 8.04 8.95 8.42
CA LEU A 162 6.82 9.31 7.70
C LEU A 162 6.99 9.10 6.19
N SER A 163 8.17 9.43 5.64
CA SER A 163 8.45 9.27 4.22
C SER A 163 8.44 7.80 3.74
N GLN A 164 8.72 6.85 4.62
CA GLN A 164 8.58 5.42 4.31
C GLN A 164 7.11 5.01 4.14
N LEU A 165 6.21 5.61 4.93
CA LEU A 165 4.79 5.27 4.93
C LEU A 165 3.99 6.02 3.86
N ALA A 166 4.36 7.28 3.57
CA ALA A 166 3.66 8.12 2.60
C ALA A 166 4.62 9.10 1.91
N SER A 167 4.33 9.46 0.68
CA SER A 167 5.02 10.57 0.01
C SER A 167 4.64 11.89 0.68
N ILE A 168 5.63 12.65 1.13
CA ILE A 168 5.46 13.91 1.85
C ILE A 168 6.32 15.02 1.30
N SER A 169 5.79 16.24 1.35
CA SER A 169 6.52 17.49 1.15
C SER A 169 6.61 18.24 2.47
N VAL A 170 7.80 18.70 2.82
CA VAL A 170 8.09 19.34 4.11
C VAL A 170 8.60 20.74 3.90
N THR A 171 8.04 21.69 4.64
CA THR A 171 8.58 23.04 4.79
C THR A 171 8.80 23.34 6.27
N THR A 172 9.81 24.12 6.59
CA THR A 172 10.13 24.51 7.97
C THR A 172 10.22 26.02 8.11
N ASP A 173 9.81 26.54 9.26
CA ASP A 173 10.01 27.94 9.62
C ASP A 173 11.44 28.18 10.15
N GLU A 174 11.73 29.42 10.59
CA GLU A 174 13.03 29.85 11.12
C GLU A 174 13.42 29.08 12.39
N ARG A 175 12.46 28.61 13.20
CA ARG A 175 12.68 27.80 14.40
C ARG A 175 12.80 26.30 14.11
N GLY A 176 12.58 25.90 12.85
CA GLY A 176 12.60 24.52 12.44
C GLY A 176 11.26 23.78 12.64
N VAL A 177 10.17 24.48 12.95
CA VAL A 177 8.83 23.89 13.06
C VAL A 177 8.37 23.42 11.67
N ALA A 178 8.03 22.15 11.55
CA ALA A 178 7.70 21.54 10.29
C ALA A 178 6.21 21.67 9.94
N THR A 179 5.93 22.00 8.68
CA THR A 179 4.63 21.81 8.03
C THR A 179 4.77 20.69 7.02
N VAL A 180 3.88 19.70 7.06
CA VAL A 180 3.91 18.50 6.21
C VAL A 180 2.66 18.42 5.37
N LYS A 181 2.84 18.18 4.08
CA LYS A 181 1.77 17.94 3.13
C LYS A 181 1.97 16.59 2.45
N PHE A 182 0.91 15.94 2.03
CA PHE A 182 1.02 14.73 1.23
C PHE A 182 1.47 15.03 -0.20
N ASN A 183 2.25 14.13 -0.77
CA ASN A 183 2.77 14.11 -2.12
C ASN A 183 3.71 15.29 -2.45
N ASP A 184 3.18 16.49 -2.62
CA ASP A 184 3.91 17.66 -3.09
C ASP A 184 3.49 18.95 -2.36
N ALA A 185 4.10 20.08 -2.71
CA ALA A 185 3.86 21.36 -2.07
C ALA A 185 2.40 21.88 -2.17
N ASN A 186 1.62 21.33 -3.10
CA ASN A 186 0.21 21.67 -3.28
C ASN A 186 -0.74 20.61 -2.72
N GLY A 187 -0.19 19.54 -2.14
CA GLY A 187 -0.96 18.43 -1.58
C GLY A 187 -1.72 18.78 -0.30
N PRO A 188 -2.62 17.87 0.12
CA PRO A 188 -3.35 18.02 1.38
C PRO A 188 -2.44 18.19 2.59
N VAL A 189 -2.78 19.10 3.48
CA VAL A 189 -1.99 19.41 4.68
C VAL A 189 -2.25 18.33 5.73
N LEU A 190 -1.20 17.61 6.12
CA LEU A 190 -1.20 16.60 7.18
C LEU A 190 -0.87 17.22 8.54
N VAL A 191 0.20 18.03 8.59
CA VAL A 191 0.63 18.77 9.78
C VAL A 191 0.81 20.24 9.42
N ASN A 192 0.17 21.12 10.17
CA ASN A 192 0.35 22.57 10.07
C ASN A 192 0.94 23.11 11.38
N GLY A 193 2.26 23.04 11.48
CA GLY A 193 2.97 23.46 12.68
C GLY A 193 2.55 22.68 13.92
N LEU A 194 1.65 23.23 14.72
CA LEU A 194 1.24 22.68 16.03
C LEU A 194 -0.05 21.83 15.98
N SER A 195 -0.65 21.66 14.80
CA SER A 195 -1.87 20.90 14.61
C SER A 195 -1.71 19.86 13.52
N SER A 196 -2.42 18.75 13.63
CA SER A 196 -2.45 17.68 12.65
C SER A 196 -3.88 17.35 12.25
N ARG A 197 -4.00 16.71 11.11
CA ARG A 197 -5.25 16.12 10.60
C ARG A 197 -5.03 14.61 10.51
N PRO A 198 -5.75 13.77 11.28
CA PRO A 198 -5.55 12.33 11.25
C PRO A 198 -5.96 11.74 9.90
N LEU A 199 -5.21 10.73 9.46
CA LEU A 199 -5.55 9.92 8.28
C LEU A 199 -6.41 8.73 8.70
N ASP A 200 -7.52 8.51 8.01
CA ASP A 200 -8.37 7.33 8.16
C ASP A 200 -8.34 6.45 6.93
N LEU A 201 -8.60 5.16 7.13
CA LEU A 201 -8.60 4.15 6.10
C LEU A 201 -9.92 3.39 6.11
N ALA A 202 -10.58 3.40 4.97
CA ALA A 202 -11.74 2.56 4.69
C ALA A 202 -11.50 1.71 3.44
N PHE A 203 -12.28 0.64 3.31
CA PHE A 203 -12.36 -0.15 2.09
C PHE A 203 -13.79 -0.07 1.57
N ASN A 204 -13.94 0.26 0.30
CA ASN A 204 -15.25 0.31 -0.32
C ASN A 204 -15.82 -1.13 -0.54
N PRO A 205 -17.09 -1.29 -0.91
CA PRO A 205 -17.69 -2.61 -1.15
C PRO A 205 -16.98 -3.44 -2.23
N SER A 206 -16.31 -2.81 -3.18
CA SER A 206 -15.51 -3.52 -4.20
C SER A 206 -14.15 -3.99 -3.67
N GLY A 207 -13.73 -3.53 -2.47
CA GLY A 207 -12.45 -3.87 -1.86
C GLY A 207 -11.33 -2.85 -2.10
N ALA A 208 -11.58 -1.80 -2.88
CA ALA A 208 -10.58 -0.75 -3.09
C ALA A 208 -10.36 0.10 -1.84
N MET A 209 -9.11 0.47 -1.62
CA MET A 209 -8.69 1.29 -0.48
C MET A 209 -9.08 2.76 -0.70
N ALA A 210 -9.67 3.38 0.32
CA ALA A 210 -10.01 4.79 0.37
C ALA A 210 -9.36 5.43 1.61
N LEU A 211 -8.63 6.51 1.40
CA LEU A 211 -7.99 7.30 2.45
C LEU A 211 -8.72 8.63 2.61
N THR A 212 -9.01 9.01 3.83
CA THR A 212 -9.66 10.27 4.17
C THR A 212 -8.87 10.99 5.25
N LEU A 213 -8.50 12.23 4.99
CA LEU A 213 -7.85 13.10 5.95
C LEU A 213 -8.93 13.83 6.75
N ASP A 214 -8.73 13.93 8.08
CA ASP A 214 -9.64 14.59 9.01
C ASP A 214 -11.10 14.11 8.93
N PRO A 215 -11.37 12.80 9.13
CA PRO A 215 -12.70 12.23 8.92
C PRO A 215 -13.77 12.81 9.86
N ASN A 216 -13.36 13.33 11.02
CA ASN A 216 -14.25 13.89 12.04
C ASN A 216 -14.36 15.41 11.99
N GLY A 217 -13.55 16.09 11.16
CA GLY A 217 -13.56 17.54 10.96
C GLY A 217 -14.05 17.92 9.58
N THR A 218 -13.14 18.33 8.70
CA THR A 218 -13.44 18.59 7.27
C THR A 218 -12.86 17.44 6.42
N PRO A 219 -13.65 16.40 6.11
CA PRO A 219 -13.15 15.24 5.40
C PRO A 219 -12.62 15.59 4.01
N GLU A 220 -11.42 15.11 3.70
CA GLU A 220 -10.77 15.32 2.42
C GLU A 220 -10.22 13.98 1.91
N ALA A 221 -10.65 13.54 0.72
CA ALA A 221 -10.14 12.33 0.11
C ALA A 221 -8.67 12.51 -0.31
N VAL A 222 -7.84 11.53 0.00
CA VAL A 222 -6.41 11.56 -0.28
C VAL A 222 -6.00 10.38 -1.15
N VAL A 223 -5.21 10.67 -2.19
CA VAL A 223 -4.52 9.66 -2.99
C VAL A 223 -3.03 9.82 -2.75
N LEU A 224 -2.40 8.81 -2.16
CA LEU A 224 -0.95 8.80 -1.94
C LEU A 224 -0.23 8.31 -3.19
N LYS A 225 0.81 9.05 -3.61
CA LYS A 225 1.63 8.72 -4.79
C LYS A 225 2.85 7.85 -4.44
N GLY A 226 3.19 7.73 -3.15
CA GLY A 226 4.34 6.98 -2.67
C GLY A 226 4.18 6.54 -1.22
N GLY A 227 5.17 5.80 -0.73
CA GLY A 227 5.18 5.17 0.58
C GLY A 227 4.47 3.82 0.63
N THR A 228 4.72 3.09 1.69
CA THR A 228 4.18 1.75 1.92
C THR A 228 2.65 1.71 1.81
N ILE A 229 1.96 2.77 2.27
CA ILE A 229 0.50 2.85 2.23
C ILE A 229 -0.02 2.93 0.78
N ALA A 230 0.67 3.66 -0.11
CA ALA A 230 0.33 3.69 -1.53
C ALA A 230 0.50 2.30 -2.17
N GLY A 231 1.57 1.57 -1.82
CA GLY A 231 1.79 0.19 -2.26
C GLY A 231 0.68 -0.77 -1.81
N PHE A 232 0.13 -0.61 -0.62
CA PHE A 232 -1.06 -1.34 -0.19
C PHE A 232 -2.28 -1.03 -1.06
N GLY A 233 -2.47 0.23 -1.47
CA GLY A 233 -3.56 0.62 -2.36
C GLY A 233 -3.46 -0.04 -3.74
N GLU A 234 -2.26 -0.09 -4.31
CA GLU A 234 -1.98 -0.79 -5.57
C GLU A 234 -2.25 -2.30 -5.45
N ALA A 235 -1.75 -2.91 -4.37
CA ALA A 235 -1.96 -4.32 -4.10
C ALA A 235 -3.44 -4.67 -3.87
N ALA A 236 -4.20 -3.82 -3.14
CA ALA A 236 -5.63 -3.99 -2.94
C ALA A 236 -6.39 -4.00 -4.27
N THR A 237 -6.07 -3.07 -5.16
CA THR A 237 -6.65 -3.03 -6.51
C THR A 237 -6.35 -4.33 -7.25
N ARG A 238 -5.12 -4.83 -7.17
CA ARG A 238 -4.73 -6.07 -7.85
C ARG A 238 -5.44 -7.30 -7.30
N VAL A 239 -5.64 -7.40 -5.99
CA VAL A 239 -6.43 -8.49 -5.38
C VAL A 239 -7.87 -8.46 -5.88
N VAL A 240 -8.50 -7.29 -5.94
CA VAL A 240 -9.87 -7.11 -6.47
C VAL A 240 -9.96 -7.57 -7.93
N ASP A 241 -8.99 -7.16 -8.75
CA ASP A 241 -8.93 -7.56 -10.16
C ASP A 241 -8.79 -9.08 -10.31
N MET A 242 -7.91 -9.70 -9.55
CA MET A 242 -7.71 -11.14 -9.60
C MET A 242 -8.94 -11.92 -9.13
N ARG A 243 -9.59 -11.50 -8.05
CA ARG A 243 -10.85 -12.11 -7.59
C ARG A 243 -11.94 -12.01 -8.67
N THR A 244 -12.05 -10.87 -9.33
CA THR A 244 -13.01 -10.65 -10.41
C THR A 244 -12.70 -11.57 -11.60
N GLN A 245 -11.43 -11.70 -12.00
CA GLN A 245 -11.01 -12.57 -13.10
C GLN A 245 -11.29 -14.05 -12.78
N ILE A 246 -10.96 -14.53 -11.57
CA ILE A 246 -11.24 -15.91 -11.14
C ILE A 246 -12.74 -16.18 -11.11
N THR A 247 -13.55 -15.25 -10.61
CA THR A 247 -15.01 -15.35 -10.58
C THR A 247 -15.59 -15.43 -12.00
N ASN A 248 -15.11 -14.58 -12.89
CA ASN A 248 -15.55 -14.56 -14.29
C ASN A 248 -15.15 -15.85 -15.02
N LEU A 249 -13.94 -16.36 -14.77
CA LEU A 249 -13.47 -17.61 -15.35
C LEU A 249 -14.31 -18.81 -14.86
N ALA A 250 -14.57 -18.89 -13.56
CA ALA A 250 -15.42 -19.92 -12.97
C ALA A 250 -16.85 -19.86 -13.54
N GLY A 251 -17.45 -18.66 -13.60
CA GLY A 251 -18.77 -18.46 -14.18
C GLY A 251 -18.85 -18.80 -15.66
N GLY A 252 -17.82 -18.42 -16.44
CA GLY A 252 -17.71 -18.75 -17.86
C GLY A 252 -17.62 -20.27 -18.09
N PHE A 253 -16.77 -20.95 -17.31
CA PHE A 253 -16.66 -22.42 -17.35
C PHE A 253 -17.99 -23.09 -16.99
N ALA A 254 -18.61 -22.67 -15.90
CA ALA A 254 -19.91 -23.20 -15.46
C ALA A 254 -21.00 -23.02 -16.51
N ASN A 255 -21.09 -21.84 -17.11
CA ASN A 255 -22.07 -21.56 -18.15
C ASN A 255 -21.83 -22.41 -19.42
N ALA A 256 -20.56 -22.57 -19.83
CA ALA A 256 -20.22 -23.43 -20.99
C ALA A 256 -20.61 -24.90 -20.74
N VAL A 257 -20.28 -25.43 -19.56
CA VAL A 257 -20.67 -26.81 -19.19
C VAL A 257 -22.18 -26.97 -19.17
N ASN A 258 -22.92 -26.02 -18.60
CA ASN A 258 -24.38 -26.07 -18.57
C ASN A 258 -25.02 -26.01 -19.96
N GLN A 259 -24.48 -25.16 -20.86
CA GLN A 259 -24.98 -25.11 -22.25
C GLN A 259 -24.79 -26.43 -22.99
N PHE A 260 -23.63 -27.09 -22.82
CA PHE A 260 -23.43 -28.41 -23.39
C PHE A 260 -24.37 -29.47 -22.82
N GLN A 261 -24.59 -29.44 -21.49
CA GLN A 261 -25.52 -30.37 -20.84
C GLN A 261 -26.97 -30.13 -21.27
N ALA A 262 -27.41 -28.90 -21.38
CA ALA A 262 -28.77 -28.56 -21.84
C ALA A 262 -28.99 -29.00 -23.29
N ALA A 263 -27.97 -28.94 -24.16
CA ALA A 263 -28.03 -29.42 -25.53
C ALA A 263 -28.01 -30.95 -25.62
N GLY A 264 -27.38 -31.66 -24.63
CA GLY A 264 -27.25 -33.12 -24.61
C GLY A 264 -28.30 -33.90 -23.80
N GLY A 265 -29.13 -33.21 -23.03
CA GLY A 265 -30.39 -33.76 -22.49
C GLY A 265 -30.38 -34.54 -21.18
N GLU A 266 -29.24 -34.85 -20.47
CA GLU A 266 -29.31 -35.66 -19.24
C GLU A 266 -28.25 -35.42 -18.12
N PHE A 267 -27.47 -34.38 -18.15
CA PHE A 267 -26.51 -34.10 -17.05
C PHE A 267 -26.78 -32.77 -16.32
N TYR A 268 -27.45 -32.85 -15.17
CA TYR A 268 -27.61 -31.71 -14.29
C TYR A 268 -26.51 -31.70 -13.19
N VAL A 269 -25.56 -30.78 -13.27
CA VAL A 269 -24.68 -30.42 -12.13
C VAL A 269 -25.26 -29.17 -11.51
N PRO A 270 -25.65 -29.17 -10.22
CA PRO A 270 -26.12 -27.97 -9.56
C PRO A 270 -24.93 -27.03 -9.33
N LEU A 271 -24.75 -26.07 -10.24
CA LEU A 271 -23.65 -25.11 -10.24
C LEU A 271 -23.87 -23.93 -9.28
N ASP A 272 -24.96 -23.91 -8.52
CA ASP A 272 -25.22 -22.93 -7.46
C ASP A 272 -24.17 -23.00 -6.32
N SER A 273 -23.47 -24.13 -6.20
CA SER A 273 -22.35 -24.30 -5.27
C SER A 273 -21.07 -23.54 -5.68
N LEU A 274 -20.97 -23.08 -6.95
CA LEU A 274 -19.82 -22.32 -7.45
C LEU A 274 -19.98 -20.79 -7.29
N ARG A 275 -21.15 -20.33 -6.84
CA ARG A 275 -21.46 -18.90 -6.68
C ARG A 275 -21.38 -18.38 -5.26
N LYS A 276 -21.05 -19.18 -4.28
CA LYS A 276 -20.79 -18.78 -2.91
C LYS A 276 -19.29 -18.67 -2.70
#